data_c69cafdba5ccda3fe31fae6b05e819db
#
_entry.id   c69cafdba5ccda3fe31fae6b05e819db
#
_cell.length_a   1.000
_cell.length_b   1.000
_cell.length_c   1.000
_cell.angle_alpha   90.00
_cell.angle_beta   90.00
_cell.angle_gamma   90.00
#
_symmetry.space_group_name_H-M   'P 1'
#
loop_
_entity.id
_entity.type
_entity.pdbx_description
1 polymer ?
#
loop_
_entity_poly.entity_id
_entity_poly.type
_entity_poly.pdbx_seq_one_letter_code
_entity_poly.pdbx_strand_id
1 'polypeptide(L)'
;MSGSTGRRITEKLSDDALRGATGRDWAGWFDVLDAWDATRRSHAEIAAFLGTEHRMGGWYAQSVAVGYEQSRGLRQVGQSSTGDWNTSGSRTLAAAPERVLDAFTDAELRERWLPGVELSVSSLRPGKSLSAGFRDASGDAGRLTLWLQELPDGRTRLGVGHEKLADAEAVARYKAFWKDRLAALKALLEGAPR
;
A
#
# COMPACT_ATOMS: atom_id res chain seq x y z
N MET A 1 -20.38 5.93 -12.51
CA MET A 1 -19.18 6.68 -12.96
C MET A 1 -18.15 6.57 -11.86
N SER A 2 -17.21 5.64 -11.99
CA SER A 2 -16.22 5.33 -10.96
C SER A 2 -15.12 6.38 -10.97
N GLY A 3 -15.09 7.25 -9.96
CA GLY A 3 -14.01 8.19 -9.74
C GLY A 3 -12.78 7.47 -9.21
N SER A 4 -11.81 7.18 -10.07
CA SER A 4 -10.48 6.72 -9.66
C SER A 4 -9.81 7.78 -8.78
N THR A 5 -9.62 7.49 -7.50
CA THR A 5 -9.11 8.44 -6.49
C THR A 5 -7.59 8.64 -6.56
N GLY A 6 -6.92 8.23 -7.63
CA GLY A 6 -5.48 8.36 -7.82
C GLY A 6 -5.10 8.90 -9.20
N ARG A 7 -3.96 9.60 -9.29
CA ARG A 7 -3.37 9.99 -10.57
C ARG A 7 -2.69 8.80 -11.22
N ARG A 8 -2.85 8.64 -12.54
CA ARG A 8 -2.12 7.62 -13.33
C ARG A 8 -0.61 7.85 -13.19
N ILE A 9 0.16 6.79 -13.36
CA ILE A 9 1.64 6.92 -13.32
C ILE A 9 2.14 7.84 -14.44
N THR A 10 1.48 7.83 -15.60
CA THR A 10 1.75 8.70 -16.75
C THR A 10 1.51 10.20 -16.47
N GLU A 11 0.72 10.53 -15.44
CA GLU A 11 0.50 11.90 -14.98
C GLU A 11 1.50 12.34 -13.89
N LYS A 12 2.20 11.37 -13.27
CA LYS A 12 3.20 11.61 -12.21
C LYS A 12 4.62 11.69 -12.77
N LEU A 13 4.90 10.94 -13.81
CA LEU A 13 6.18 10.92 -14.52
C LEU A 13 5.96 11.48 -15.92
N SER A 14 6.51 12.65 -16.20
CA SER A 14 6.35 13.34 -17.50
C SER A 14 7.10 12.61 -18.63
N ASP A 15 6.63 12.79 -19.86
CA ASP A 15 7.29 12.27 -21.08
C ASP A 15 8.77 12.67 -21.16
N ASP A 16 9.08 13.93 -20.85
CA ASP A 16 10.45 14.42 -20.90
C ASP A 16 11.35 13.76 -19.86
N ALA A 17 10.86 13.58 -18.63
CA ALA A 17 11.59 12.89 -17.57
C ALA A 17 11.84 11.41 -17.93
N LEU A 18 10.82 10.75 -18.47
CA LEU A 18 10.93 9.36 -18.90
C LEU A 18 11.89 9.23 -20.08
N ARG A 19 11.78 10.10 -21.10
CA ARG A 19 12.64 10.11 -22.28
C ARG A 19 14.09 10.39 -21.92
N GLY A 20 14.34 11.35 -21.03
CA GLY A 20 15.69 11.67 -20.56
C GLY A 20 16.37 10.51 -19.84
N ALA A 21 15.61 9.71 -19.08
CA ALA A 21 16.14 8.60 -18.31
C ALA A 21 16.24 7.27 -19.07
N THR A 22 15.39 7.06 -20.10
CA THR A 22 15.21 5.75 -20.74
C THR A 22 15.30 5.78 -22.26
N GLY A 23 15.47 6.96 -22.86
CA GLY A 23 15.59 7.16 -24.31
C GLY A 23 14.27 7.22 -25.07
N ARG A 24 13.12 6.95 -24.43
CA ARG A 24 11.79 7.00 -25.06
C ARG A 24 10.76 7.60 -24.10
N ASP A 25 9.72 8.22 -24.66
CA ASP A 25 8.53 8.67 -23.92
C ASP A 25 7.54 7.52 -23.69
N TRP A 26 6.38 7.83 -23.10
CA TRP A 26 5.36 6.84 -22.83
C TRP A 26 4.86 6.14 -24.10
N ALA A 27 4.57 6.90 -25.16
CA ALA A 27 4.08 6.34 -26.41
C ALA A 27 5.11 5.38 -27.02
N GLY A 28 6.38 5.79 -27.10
CA GLY A 28 7.46 4.95 -27.65
C GLY A 28 7.70 3.66 -26.85
N TRP A 29 7.51 3.68 -25.51
CA TRP A 29 7.57 2.45 -24.72
C TRP A 29 6.35 1.57 -24.90
N PHE A 30 5.17 2.16 -25.07
CA PHE A 30 3.94 1.40 -25.31
C PHE A 30 3.99 0.69 -26.67
N ASP A 31 4.54 1.33 -27.70
CA ASP A 31 4.74 0.70 -29.02
C ASP A 31 5.69 -0.52 -28.92
N VAL A 32 6.77 -0.40 -28.14
CA VAL A 32 7.69 -1.53 -27.89
C VAL A 32 6.97 -2.69 -27.20
N LEU A 33 6.18 -2.39 -26.19
CA LEU A 33 5.44 -3.41 -25.42
C LEU A 33 4.29 -4.04 -26.24
N ASP A 34 3.61 -3.26 -27.06
CA ASP A 34 2.58 -3.78 -27.97
C ASP A 34 3.20 -4.71 -29.02
N ALA A 35 4.34 -4.33 -29.60
CA ALA A 35 5.07 -5.18 -30.56
C ALA A 35 5.55 -6.50 -29.94
N TRP A 36 5.78 -6.54 -28.62
CA TRP A 36 6.13 -7.74 -27.86
C TRP A 36 4.93 -8.54 -27.33
N ASP A 37 3.72 -8.13 -27.68
CA ASP A 37 2.46 -8.74 -27.20
C ASP A 37 2.33 -8.74 -25.66
N ALA A 38 2.72 -7.63 -25.04
CA ALA A 38 2.81 -7.51 -23.58
C ALA A 38 1.42 -7.56 -22.89
N THR A 39 0.32 -7.36 -23.61
CA THR A 39 -1.04 -7.55 -23.06
C THR A 39 -1.31 -8.97 -22.57
N ARG A 40 -0.55 -9.95 -23.02
CA ARG A 40 -0.65 -11.37 -22.65
C ARG A 40 0.39 -11.79 -21.61
N ARG A 41 1.16 -10.85 -21.07
CA ARG A 41 2.25 -11.09 -20.13
C ARG A 41 1.88 -10.61 -18.73
N SER A 42 2.48 -11.23 -17.74
CA SER A 42 2.39 -10.77 -16.36
C SER A 42 3.20 -9.48 -16.16
N HIS A 43 2.87 -8.72 -15.13
CA HIS A 43 3.65 -7.55 -14.72
C HIS A 43 5.13 -7.84 -14.54
N ALA A 44 5.46 -8.99 -13.92
CA ALA A 44 6.84 -9.39 -13.68
C ALA A 44 7.61 -9.65 -14.99
N GLU A 45 6.96 -10.27 -15.98
CA GLU A 45 7.55 -10.49 -17.32
C GLU A 45 7.77 -9.18 -18.05
N ILE A 46 6.79 -8.24 -17.99
CA ILE A 46 6.94 -6.92 -18.62
C ILE A 46 8.10 -6.14 -17.99
N ALA A 47 8.16 -6.10 -16.66
CA ALA A 47 9.25 -5.40 -15.97
C ALA A 47 10.62 -6.06 -16.22
N ALA A 48 10.68 -7.40 -16.26
CA ALA A 48 11.89 -8.13 -16.59
C ALA A 48 12.35 -7.86 -18.03
N PHE A 49 11.44 -7.89 -19.01
CA PHE A 49 11.73 -7.58 -20.41
C PHE A 49 12.34 -6.18 -20.57
N LEU A 50 11.74 -5.16 -19.94
CA LEU A 50 12.25 -3.79 -19.95
C LEU A 50 13.63 -3.70 -19.29
N GLY A 51 13.85 -4.42 -18.19
CA GLY A 51 15.11 -4.43 -17.47
C GLY A 51 16.24 -5.14 -18.21
N THR A 52 15.97 -6.30 -18.83
CA THR A 52 16.98 -7.13 -19.47
C THR A 52 17.25 -6.73 -20.92
N GLU A 53 16.21 -6.66 -21.75
CA GLU A 53 16.37 -6.38 -23.18
C GLU A 53 16.65 -4.90 -23.47
N HIS A 54 16.09 -4.01 -22.65
CA HIS A 54 16.24 -2.56 -22.83
C HIS A 54 17.15 -1.90 -21.79
N ARG A 55 17.75 -2.67 -20.88
CA ARG A 55 18.67 -2.20 -19.82
C ARG A 55 18.07 -1.05 -18.98
N MET A 56 16.77 -1.05 -18.83
CA MET A 56 16.05 -0.03 -18.10
C MET A 56 16.27 -0.18 -16.58
N GLY A 57 16.55 0.91 -15.89
CA GLY A 57 16.67 0.89 -14.43
C GLY A 57 15.38 0.39 -13.75
N GLY A 58 15.50 -0.43 -12.70
CA GLY A 58 14.39 -1.18 -12.11
C GLY A 58 13.16 -0.31 -11.76
N TRP A 59 13.35 0.90 -11.23
CA TRP A 59 12.25 1.81 -10.93
C TRP A 59 11.48 2.25 -12.20
N TYR A 60 12.20 2.55 -13.28
CA TYR A 60 11.58 2.93 -14.55
C TYR A 60 10.90 1.75 -15.21
N ALA A 61 11.51 0.55 -15.18
CA ALA A 61 10.90 -0.68 -15.71
C ALA A 61 9.55 -0.97 -15.01
N GLN A 62 9.49 -0.86 -13.70
CA GLN A 62 8.24 -0.99 -12.93
C GLN A 62 7.24 0.12 -13.29
N SER A 63 7.71 1.37 -13.42
CA SER A 63 6.83 2.49 -13.74
C SER A 63 6.23 2.36 -15.14
N VAL A 64 7.03 1.96 -16.14
CA VAL A 64 6.56 1.74 -17.53
C VAL A 64 5.60 0.56 -17.60
N ALA A 65 5.87 -0.55 -16.91
CA ALA A 65 4.96 -1.69 -16.83
C ALA A 65 3.59 -1.27 -16.26
N VAL A 66 3.57 -0.52 -15.13
CA VAL A 66 2.33 0.02 -14.55
C VAL A 66 1.59 0.94 -15.52
N GLY A 67 2.31 1.87 -16.18
CA GLY A 67 1.72 2.80 -17.12
C GLY A 67 1.08 2.10 -18.33
N TYR A 68 1.75 1.10 -18.85
CA TYR A 68 1.25 0.26 -19.93
C TYR A 68 -0.01 -0.50 -19.52
N GLU A 69 0.02 -1.22 -18.40
CA GLU A 69 -1.13 -1.95 -17.87
C GLU A 69 -2.33 -1.03 -17.66
N GLN A 70 -2.10 0.17 -17.10
CA GLN A 70 -3.17 1.17 -16.92
C GLN A 70 -3.71 1.71 -18.25
N SER A 71 -2.85 1.89 -19.27
CA SER A 71 -3.25 2.41 -20.57
C SER A 71 -4.07 1.39 -21.38
N ARG A 72 -3.79 0.09 -21.18
CA ARG A 72 -4.49 -1.02 -21.86
C ARG A 72 -5.66 -1.58 -21.05
N GLY A 73 -5.99 -0.96 -19.89
CA GLY A 73 -7.12 -1.39 -19.04
C GLY A 73 -6.86 -2.69 -18.28
N LEU A 74 -5.64 -3.20 -18.28
CA LEU A 74 -5.24 -4.42 -17.57
C LEU A 74 -5.10 -4.20 -16.06
N ARG A 75 -4.96 -2.95 -15.64
CA ARG A 75 -4.78 -2.54 -14.25
C ARG A 75 -5.47 -1.21 -13.99
N GLN A 76 -6.19 -1.12 -12.89
CA GLN A 76 -6.76 0.14 -12.45
C GLN A 76 -5.76 0.96 -11.62
N VAL A 77 -5.99 2.26 -11.54
CA VAL A 77 -5.15 3.16 -10.72
C VAL A 77 -5.31 2.79 -9.24
N GLY A 78 -4.19 2.47 -8.57
CA GLY A 78 -4.18 2.03 -7.16
C GLY A 78 -4.26 0.52 -6.95
N GLN A 79 -4.48 -0.26 -8.02
CA GLN A 79 -4.44 -1.72 -7.97
C GLN A 79 -3.00 -2.22 -7.94
N SER A 80 -2.73 -3.31 -7.21
CA SER A 80 -1.42 -3.97 -7.18
C SER A 80 -1.16 -4.76 -8.46
N SER A 81 0.07 -5.25 -8.66
CA SER A 81 0.42 -6.13 -9.80
C SER A 81 -0.25 -7.50 -9.75
N THR A 82 -0.75 -7.91 -8.58
CA THR A 82 -1.50 -9.15 -8.37
C THR A 82 -3.02 -8.97 -8.53
N GLY A 83 -3.46 -7.76 -8.91
CA GLY A 83 -4.88 -7.45 -9.02
C GLY A 83 -5.55 -6.99 -7.73
N ASP A 84 -4.83 -7.09 -6.60
CA ASP A 84 -5.36 -6.72 -5.29
C ASP A 84 -5.41 -5.20 -5.09
N TRP A 85 -6.34 -4.76 -4.25
CA TRP A 85 -6.41 -3.38 -3.78
C TRP A 85 -5.83 -3.26 -2.38
N ASN A 86 -5.07 -2.20 -2.15
CA ASN A 86 -4.46 -1.96 -0.85
C ASN A 86 -4.42 -0.47 -0.50
N THR A 87 -4.31 -0.20 0.79
CA THR A 87 -4.05 1.15 1.32
C THR A 87 -3.05 1.07 2.46
N SER A 88 -2.43 2.18 2.78
CA SER A 88 -1.51 2.27 3.90
C SER A 88 -1.65 3.59 4.65
N GLY A 89 -1.23 3.57 5.91
CA GLY A 89 -1.14 4.74 6.75
C GLY A 89 0.07 4.64 7.67
N SER A 90 0.51 5.76 8.22
CA SER A 90 1.57 5.75 9.23
C SER A 90 1.36 6.83 10.28
N ARG A 91 1.89 6.58 11.50
CA ARG A 91 1.84 7.52 12.60
C ARG A 91 3.06 7.35 13.50
N THR A 92 3.62 8.45 13.97
CA THR A 92 4.59 8.42 15.08
C THR A 92 3.85 8.57 16.39
N LEU A 93 4.15 7.68 17.33
CA LEU A 93 3.50 7.52 18.64
C LEU A 93 4.54 7.69 19.75
N ALA A 94 4.22 8.41 20.79
CA ALA A 94 5.07 8.54 21.99
C ALA A 94 4.86 7.32 22.93
N ALA A 95 5.16 6.14 22.41
CA ALA A 95 5.04 4.87 23.13
C ALA A 95 6.09 3.89 22.60
N ALA A 96 6.55 2.97 23.46
CA ALA A 96 7.42 1.86 23.07
C ALA A 96 6.72 0.91 22.08
N PRO A 97 7.47 0.21 21.20
CA PRO A 97 6.90 -0.69 20.20
C PRO A 97 5.99 -1.78 20.79
N GLU A 98 6.34 -2.33 21.95
CA GLU A 98 5.56 -3.36 22.63
C GLU A 98 4.18 -2.83 23.02
N ARG A 99 4.12 -1.63 23.59
CA ARG A 99 2.85 -1.00 23.97
C ARG A 99 1.96 -0.68 22.75
N VAL A 100 2.59 -0.35 21.62
CA VAL A 100 1.84 -0.19 20.36
C VAL A 100 1.27 -1.52 19.90
N LEU A 101 2.04 -2.63 19.97
CA LEU A 101 1.54 -3.97 19.62
C LEU A 101 0.43 -4.44 20.56
N ASP A 102 0.55 -4.19 21.86
CA ASP A 102 -0.48 -4.53 22.85
C ASP A 102 -1.82 -3.88 22.48
N ALA A 103 -1.81 -2.64 21.99
CA ALA A 103 -3.03 -1.97 21.54
C ALA A 103 -3.73 -2.66 20.36
N PHE A 104 -3.05 -3.53 19.61
CA PHE A 104 -3.65 -4.35 18.56
C PHE A 104 -4.00 -5.75 19.03
N THR A 105 -3.22 -6.35 19.93
CA THR A 105 -3.38 -7.75 20.35
C THR A 105 -4.31 -7.92 21.54
N ASP A 106 -4.33 -6.98 22.46
CA ASP A 106 -5.28 -6.95 23.58
C ASP A 106 -6.65 -6.51 23.09
N ALA A 107 -7.67 -7.35 23.26
CA ALA A 107 -9.01 -7.11 22.75
C ALA A 107 -9.70 -5.92 23.42
N GLU A 108 -9.53 -5.73 24.73
CA GLU A 108 -10.17 -4.64 25.47
C GLU A 108 -9.52 -3.29 25.11
N LEU A 109 -8.20 -3.28 24.99
CA LEU A 109 -7.47 -2.10 24.61
C LEU A 109 -7.76 -1.73 23.15
N ARG A 110 -7.85 -2.72 22.27
CA ARG A 110 -8.18 -2.54 20.85
C ARG A 110 -9.57 -1.93 20.67
N GLU A 111 -10.58 -2.42 21.39
CA GLU A 111 -11.95 -1.93 21.29
C GLU A 111 -12.07 -0.42 21.58
N ARG A 112 -11.18 0.15 22.39
CA ARG A 112 -11.20 1.56 22.77
C ARG A 112 -10.83 2.50 21.65
N TRP A 113 -10.05 2.05 20.65
CA TRP A 113 -9.60 2.89 19.55
C TRP A 113 -9.94 2.33 18.16
N LEU A 114 -10.19 1.03 18.07
CA LEU A 114 -10.53 0.30 16.85
C LEU A 114 -11.78 -0.57 17.07
N PRO A 115 -12.93 0.06 17.44
CA PRO A 115 -14.13 -0.68 17.80
C PRO A 115 -14.71 -1.48 16.64
N GLY A 116 -15.26 -2.66 16.98
CA GLY A 116 -15.93 -3.54 16.02
C GLY A 116 -15.00 -4.19 15.01
N VAL A 117 -13.68 -4.21 15.25
CA VAL A 117 -12.71 -4.88 14.38
C VAL A 117 -12.17 -6.14 15.04
N GLU A 118 -12.31 -7.25 14.31
CA GLU A 118 -11.71 -8.53 14.67
C GLU A 118 -10.36 -8.69 13.96
N LEU A 119 -9.34 -9.09 14.72
CA LEU A 119 -8.01 -9.41 14.18
C LEU A 119 -7.66 -10.86 14.49
N SER A 120 -7.40 -11.64 13.43
CA SER A 120 -6.88 -13.02 13.53
C SER A 120 -5.38 -13.00 13.29
N VAL A 121 -4.60 -12.90 14.36
CA VAL A 121 -3.11 -12.79 14.27
C VAL A 121 -2.53 -14.04 13.65
N SER A 122 -1.82 -13.89 12.54
CA SER A 122 -1.15 -14.98 11.82
C SER A 122 0.37 -14.97 12.04
N SER A 123 0.95 -13.83 12.35
CA SER A 123 2.38 -13.69 12.66
C SER A 123 2.61 -12.49 13.57
N LEU A 124 3.46 -12.67 14.58
CA LEU A 124 3.86 -11.61 15.51
C LEU A 124 5.38 -11.67 15.72
N ARG A 125 6.04 -10.55 15.50
CA ARG A 125 7.45 -10.34 15.88
C ARG A 125 7.49 -9.21 16.92
N PRO A 126 7.75 -9.52 18.19
CA PRO A 126 7.75 -8.53 19.28
C PRO A 126 8.57 -7.29 18.93
N GLY A 127 8.01 -6.11 19.16
CA GLY A 127 8.65 -4.82 18.90
C GLY A 127 8.86 -4.48 17.40
N LYS A 128 8.49 -5.34 16.44
CA LYS A 128 8.83 -5.15 15.03
C LYS A 128 7.64 -5.19 14.08
N SER A 129 6.82 -6.23 14.14
CA SER A 129 5.74 -6.38 13.16
C SER A 129 4.62 -7.31 13.64
N LEU A 130 3.46 -7.14 13.05
CA LEU A 130 2.31 -8.04 13.19
C LEU A 130 1.65 -8.23 11.83
N SER A 131 1.21 -9.44 11.52
CA SER A 131 0.30 -9.73 10.41
C SER A 131 -0.95 -10.41 10.94
N ALA A 132 -2.11 -9.98 10.45
CA ALA A 132 -3.40 -10.50 10.88
C ALA A 132 -4.41 -10.51 9.73
N GLY A 133 -5.36 -11.43 9.77
CA GLY A 133 -6.62 -11.25 9.08
C GLY A 133 -7.39 -10.11 9.75
N PHE A 134 -8.08 -9.32 8.94
CA PHE A 134 -8.89 -8.18 9.35
C PHE A 134 -10.34 -8.42 8.98
N ARG A 135 -11.27 -8.13 9.89
CA ARG A 135 -12.70 -8.09 9.63
C ARG A 135 -13.32 -6.96 10.45
N ASP A 136 -14.10 -6.11 9.80
CA ASP A 136 -14.84 -5.06 10.50
C ASP A 136 -16.32 -5.42 10.74
N ALA A 137 -17.04 -4.54 11.43
CA ALA A 137 -18.45 -4.74 11.77
C ALA A 137 -19.38 -4.79 10.54
N SER A 138 -18.97 -4.29 9.38
CA SER A 138 -19.72 -4.41 8.12
C SER A 138 -19.53 -5.76 7.45
N GLY A 139 -18.60 -6.58 7.94
CA GLY A 139 -18.25 -7.87 7.38
C GLY A 139 -17.15 -7.78 6.31
N ASP A 140 -16.66 -6.59 5.99
CA ASP A 140 -15.53 -6.41 5.11
C ASP A 140 -14.29 -7.09 5.69
N ALA A 141 -13.60 -7.82 4.86
CA ALA A 141 -12.42 -8.58 5.22
C ALA A 141 -11.19 -8.12 4.43
N GLY A 142 -10.01 -8.32 5.03
CA GLY A 142 -8.74 -8.00 4.41
C GLY A 142 -7.58 -8.61 5.16
N ARG A 143 -6.38 -8.16 4.84
CA ARG A 143 -5.15 -8.50 5.55
C ARG A 143 -4.51 -7.24 6.08
N LEU A 144 -4.19 -7.27 7.36
CA LEU A 144 -3.49 -6.19 8.04
C LEU A 144 -2.03 -6.58 8.25
N THR A 145 -1.12 -5.66 7.94
CA THR A 145 0.29 -5.79 8.25
C THR A 145 0.76 -4.52 8.96
N LEU A 146 1.42 -4.68 10.10
CA LEU A 146 2.01 -3.60 10.87
C LEU A 146 3.52 -3.69 10.82
N TRP A 147 4.17 -2.53 10.71
CA TRP A 147 5.62 -2.37 10.86
C TRP A 147 5.89 -1.32 11.92
N LEU A 148 6.77 -1.65 12.84
CA LEU A 148 7.17 -0.77 13.92
C LEU A 148 8.67 -0.48 13.79
N GLN A 149 8.99 0.79 13.90
CA GLN A 149 10.35 1.27 13.95
C GLN A 149 10.51 2.13 15.22
N GLU A 150 11.31 1.66 16.15
CA GLU A 150 11.70 2.46 17.30
C GLU A 150 12.61 3.61 16.85
N LEU A 151 12.34 4.79 17.35
CA LEU A 151 13.09 6.01 17.08
C LEU A 151 14.06 6.29 18.24
N PRO A 152 15.17 7.04 18.01
CA PRO A 152 16.17 7.32 19.03
C PRO A 152 15.63 8.03 20.28
N ASP A 153 14.49 8.70 20.19
CA ASP A 153 13.82 9.40 21.28
C ASP A 153 12.78 8.55 22.04
N GLY A 154 12.78 7.23 21.83
CA GLY A 154 11.86 6.30 22.48
C GLY A 154 10.45 6.31 21.91
N ARG A 155 10.18 7.07 20.84
CA ARG A 155 8.93 7.01 20.10
C ARG A 155 8.94 5.85 19.11
N THR A 156 7.75 5.43 18.68
CA THR A 156 7.60 4.40 17.65
C THR A 156 6.95 5.00 16.39
N ARG A 157 7.56 4.76 15.25
CA ARG A 157 6.93 4.96 13.96
C ARG A 157 6.18 3.69 13.59
N LEU A 158 4.85 3.77 13.58
CA LEU A 158 3.94 2.72 13.14
C LEU A 158 3.59 2.91 11.67
N GLY A 159 3.79 1.87 10.86
CA GLY A 159 3.22 1.72 9.53
C GLY A 159 2.12 0.67 9.54
N VAL A 160 1.03 0.94 8.85
CA VAL A 160 -0.12 0.05 8.67
C VAL A 160 -0.34 -0.18 7.19
N GLY A 161 -0.34 -1.42 6.73
CA GLY A 161 -0.79 -1.83 5.41
C GLY A 161 -2.09 -2.62 5.53
N HIS A 162 -3.09 -2.26 4.73
CA HIS A 162 -4.35 -2.98 4.62
C HIS A 162 -4.51 -3.45 3.18
N GLU A 163 -4.43 -4.75 2.98
CA GLU A 163 -4.38 -5.44 1.70
C GLU A 163 -5.66 -6.26 1.47
N LYS A 164 -5.83 -6.73 0.23
CA LYS A 164 -6.96 -7.56 -0.20
C LYS A 164 -8.30 -6.86 -0.04
N LEU A 165 -8.32 -5.56 -0.29
CA LEU A 165 -9.55 -4.79 -0.36
C LEU A 165 -10.32 -5.14 -1.65
N ALA A 166 -11.63 -4.96 -1.63
CA ALA A 166 -12.51 -5.38 -2.72
C ALA A 166 -12.31 -4.55 -4.00
N ASP A 167 -12.15 -3.23 -3.84
CA ASP A 167 -12.13 -2.29 -4.96
C ASP A 167 -11.51 -0.92 -4.59
N ALA A 168 -11.52 0.01 -5.53
CA ALA A 168 -11.01 1.37 -5.33
C ALA A 168 -11.83 2.18 -4.33
N GLU A 169 -13.11 1.91 -4.17
CA GLU A 169 -13.97 2.57 -3.19
C GLU A 169 -13.60 2.12 -1.77
N ALA A 170 -13.35 0.82 -1.58
CA ALA A 170 -12.83 0.28 -0.34
C ALA A 170 -11.47 0.90 0.01
N VAL A 171 -10.57 1.10 -0.97
CA VAL A 171 -9.29 1.81 -0.75
C VAL A 171 -9.51 3.21 -0.20
N ALA A 172 -10.41 3.99 -0.81
CA ALA A 172 -10.71 5.36 -0.36
C ALA A 172 -11.32 5.37 1.05
N ARG A 173 -12.28 4.47 1.31
CA ARG A 173 -12.94 4.30 2.62
C ARG A 173 -11.92 3.93 3.70
N TYR A 174 -11.09 2.91 3.48
CA TYR A 174 -10.11 2.48 4.46
C TYR A 174 -8.92 3.43 4.62
N LYS A 175 -8.61 4.25 3.62
CA LYS A 175 -7.64 5.33 3.78
C LYS A 175 -8.12 6.39 4.78
N ALA A 176 -9.38 6.80 4.69
CA ALA A 176 -10.00 7.71 5.67
C ALA A 176 -10.12 7.05 7.05
N PHE A 177 -10.61 5.81 7.09
CA PHE A 177 -10.71 5.01 8.31
C PHE A 177 -9.37 4.93 9.07
N TRP A 178 -8.29 4.54 8.43
CA TRP A 178 -6.99 4.43 9.08
C TRP A 178 -6.44 5.77 9.53
N LYS A 179 -6.70 6.85 8.80
CA LYS A 179 -6.33 8.19 9.24
C LYS A 179 -6.96 8.53 10.60
N ASP A 180 -8.26 8.24 10.75
CA ASP A 180 -9.01 8.54 11.97
C ASP A 180 -8.65 7.56 13.10
N ARG A 181 -8.54 6.28 12.81
CA ARG A 181 -8.17 5.25 13.81
C ARG A 181 -6.76 5.45 14.36
N LEU A 182 -5.78 5.78 13.51
CA LEU A 182 -4.42 6.09 13.97
C LEU A 182 -4.36 7.38 14.80
N ALA A 183 -5.25 8.33 14.56
CA ALA A 183 -5.38 9.50 15.43
C ALA A 183 -5.96 9.12 16.81
N ALA A 184 -6.97 8.25 16.85
CA ALA A 184 -7.54 7.72 18.09
C ALA A 184 -6.51 6.87 18.87
N LEU A 185 -5.75 6.02 18.20
CA LEU A 185 -4.66 5.26 18.81
C LEU A 185 -3.61 6.19 19.46
N LYS A 186 -3.23 7.24 18.75
CA LYS A 186 -2.30 8.25 19.27
C LYS A 186 -2.84 8.89 20.55
N ALA A 187 -4.08 9.34 20.53
CA ALA A 187 -4.72 9.93 21.69
C ALA A 187 -4.80 8.96 22.88
N LEU A 188 -5.11 7.67 22.63
CA LEU A 188 -5.15 6.63 23.65
C LEU A 188 -3.79 6.40 24.31
N LEU A 189 -2.73 6.29 23.52
CA LEU A 189 -1.40 5.96 24.02
C LEU A 189 -0.68 7.16 24.68
N GLU A 190 -0.96 8.37 24.20
CA GLU A 190 -0.34 9.62 24.68
C GLU A 190 -1.19 10.35 25.73
N GLY A 191 -2.50 10.10 25.78
CA GLY A 191 -3.44 10.73 26.73
C GLY A 191 -3.62 9.99 28.05
N ALA A 192 -3.02 8.80 28.26
CA ALA A 192 -3.06 8.11 29.54
C ALA A 192 -2.12 8.81 30.53
N PRO A 193 -2.60 9.24 31.71
CA PRO A 193 -1.70 9.77 32.75
C PRO A 193 -0.67 8.71 33.11
N ARG A 194 0.58 9.17 33.31
CA ARG A 194 1.69 8.35 33.84
C ARG A 194 1.37 7.88 35.25
#